data_533e7cf1f95954c8b23c2f31f00d3e0e
#
_entry.id   533e7cf1f95954c8b23c2f31f00d3e0e
#
_cell.length_a   1.000
_cell.length_b   1.000
_cell.length_c   1.000
_cell.angle_alpha   90.00
_cell.angle_beta   90.00
_cell.angle_gamma   90.00
#
_symmetry.space_group_name_H-M   'P 1'
#
loop_
_entity.id
_entity.type
_entity.pdbx_description
1 polymer ?
#
loop_
_entity_poly.entity_id
_entity_poly.type
_entity_poly.pdbx_seq_one_letter_code
_entity_poly.pdbx_strand_id
1 'polypeptide(L)'
;MKKLIIVVALVGALFSCDTKEKAVLQHKVDSLSVQLTASKEVERKMNEVGALIDSIDASRESLKVKMVEGSSYSDYVKRLKDINLYVQQTEAKLDALEKETKNTSKTSNASIRRMRADLEKQTKEILDLQEQLAIARNENLAVWAKVNQKDSLLSMKDQVIKINEDDITSLEKVVTDTNAENKLAVANLYFQQAEALELAAKRTHFAPRKKKETRQEALELYKLSLSLGNTAAQAKIDNLEKQLS
;
A
#
# COMPACT_ATOMS: atom_id res chain seq x y z
N MET A 1 -48.97 -87.54 -52.75
CA MET A 1 -47.62 -87.02 -52.46
C MET A 1 -47.32 -85.63 -53.08
N LYS A 2 -47.77 -85.33 -54.32
CA LYS A 2 -47.50 -84.00 -54.96
C LYS A 2 -48.16 -82.82 -54.24
N LYS A 3 -49.32 -82.95 -53.59
CA LYS A 3 -49.99 -81.85 -52.86
C LYS A 3 -49.30 -81.50 -51.51
N LEU A 4 -48.63 -82.47 -50.89
CA LEU A 4 -47.92 -82.25 -49.63
C LEU A 4 -46.62 -81.48 -49.83
N ILE A 5 -45.94 -81.63 -50.94
CA ILE A 5 -44.72 -80.93 -51.32
C ILE A 5 -44.97 -79.44 -51.59
N ILE A 6 -46.12 -79.11 -52.21
CA ILE A 6 -46.48 -77.71 -52.50
C ILE A 6 -46.81 -76.94 -51.21
N VAL A 7 -47.44 -77.55 -50.20
CA VAL A 7 -47.73 -76.90 -48.91
C VAL A 7 -46.48 -76.63 -48.09
N VAL A 8 -45.52 -77.57 -48.12
CA VAL A 8 -44.24 -77.38 -47.45
C VAL A 8 -43.38 -76.27 -48.12
N ALA A 9 -43.41 -76.13 -49.44
CA ALA A 9 -42.74 -75.10 -50.18
C ALA A 9 -43.36 -73.67 -49.91
N LEU A 10 -44.69 -73.58 -49.74
CA LEU A 10 -45.42 -72.35 -49.48
C LEU A 10 -45.17 -71.86 -48.02
N VAL A 11 -45.08 -72.77 -47.06
CA VAL A 11 -44.77 -72.46 -45.66
C VAL A 11 -43.29 -71.98 -45.52
N GLY A 12 -42.37 -72.60 -46.27
CA GLY A 12 -40.96 -72.15 -46.28
C GLY A 12 -40.73 -70.75 -46.87
N ALA A 13 -41.56 -70.31 -47.82
CA ALA A 13 -41.47 -68.98 -48.43
C ALA A 13 -42.00 -67.87 -47.50
N LEU A 14 -42.91 -68.12 -46.58
CA LEU A 14 -43.44 -67.18 -45.64
C LEU A 14 -42.45 -66.91 -44.46
N PHE A 15 -41.65 -67.90 -44.08
CA PHE A 15 -40.61 -67.73 -43.04
C PHE A 15 -39.36 -67.02 -43.58
N SER A 16 -39.08 -67.03 -44.86
CA SER A 16 -37.89 -66.41 -45.45
C SER A 16 -37.99 -64.87 -45.57
N CYS A 17 -39.19 -64.30 -45.65
CA CYS A 17 -39.41 -62.86 -45.76
C CYS A 17 -39.26 -62.15 -44.37
N ASP A 18 -39.76 -62.80 -43.31
CA ASP A 18 -39.75 -62.26 -41.93
C ASP A 18 -38.33 -62.19 -41.35
N THR A 19 -37.45 -63.10 -41.71
CA THR A 19 -36.06 -63.10 -41.23
C THR A 19 -35.20 -61.97 -41.83
N LYS A 20 -35.43 -61.56 -43.07
CA LYS A 20 -34.72 -60.45 -43.72
C LYS A 20 -35.17 -59.09 -43.17
N GLU A 21 -36.48 -58.94 -42.97
CA GLU A 21 -37.01 -57.70 -42.33
C GLU A 21 -36.56 -57.57 -40.91
N LYS A 22 -36.56 -58.61 -40.09
CA LYS A 22 -36.01 -58.61 -38.74
C LYS A 22 -34.53 -58.25 -38.70
N ALA A 23 -33.74 -58.82 -39.62
CA ALA A 23 -32.29 -58.44 -39.69
C ALA A 23 -32.05 -56.95 -40.05
N VAL A 24 -32.86 -56.43 -41.00
CA VAL A 24 -32.79 -55.00 -41.37
C VAL A 24 -33.25 -54.10 -40.23
N LEU A 25 -34.30 -54.45 -39.51
CA LEU A 25 -34.78 -53.75 -38.34
C LEU A 25 -33.75 -53.75 -37.19
N GLN A 26 -33.18 -54.94 -36.91
CA GLN A 26 -32.12 -55.06 -35.89
C GLN A 26 -30.94 -54.23 -36.27
N HIS A 27 -30.48 -54.23 -37.51
CA HIS A 27 -29.38 -53.38 -37.95
C HIS A 27 -29.70 -51.89 -37.82
N LYS A 28 -30.94 -51.45 -38.03
CA LYS A 28 -31.39 -50.06 -37.77
C LYS A 28 -31.40 -49.75 -36.29
N VAL A 29 -31.88 -50.64 -35.42
CA VAL A 29 -31.86 -50.46 -33.95
C VAL A 29 -30.46 -50.39 -33.46
N ASP A 30 -29.54 -51.26 -33.90
CA ASP A 30 -28.14 -51.21 -33.50
C ASP A 30 -27.48 -49.94 -33.98
N SER A 31 -27.70 -49.45 -35.19
CA SER A 31 -27.22 -48.19 -35.72
C SER A 31 -27.74 -46.98 -34.92
N LEU A 32 -29.06 -47.00 -34.61
CA LEU A 32 -29.67 -45.94 -33.78
C LEU A 32 -29.14 -45.94 -32.36
N SER A 33 -28.89 -47.10 -31.75
CA SER A 33 -28.30 -47.21 -30.42
C SER A 33 -26.89 -46.68 -30.37
N VAL A 34 -26.06 -46.93 -31.38
CA VAL A 34 -24.72 -46.36 -31.52
C VAL A 34 -24.79 -44.85 -31.70
N GLN A 35 -25.69 -44.34 -32.55
CA GLN A 35 -25.89 -42.91 -32.73
C GLN A 35 -26.36 -42.21 -31.44
N LEU A 36 -27.27 -42.83 -30.69
CA LEU A 36 -27.75 -42.31 -29.41
C LEU A 36 -26.61 -42.22 -28.37
N THR A 37 -25.79 -43.28 -28.30
CA THR A 37 -24.63 -43.29 -27.39
C THR A 37 -23.61 -42.21 -27.77
N ALA A 38 -23.29 -42.04 -29.03
CA ALA A 38 -22.44 -40.99 -29.51
C ALA A 38 -22.99 -39.58 -29.21
N SER A 39 -24.31 -39.39 -29.41
CA SER A 39 -24.98 -38.13 -29.11
C SER A 39 -24.91 -37.78 -27.60
N LYS A 40 -25.17 -38.78 -26.73
CA LYS A 40 -25.04 -38.60 -25.28
C LYS A 40 -23.62 -38.28 -24.86
N GLU A 41 -22.61 -38.85 -25.45
CA GLU A 41 -21.21 -38.57 -25.17
C GLU A 41 -20.82 -37.15 -25.60
N VAL A 42 -21.29 -36.68 -26.75
CA VAL A 42 -21.12 -35.30 -27.20
C VAL A 42 -21.80 -34.33 -26.23
N GLU A 43 -23.03 -34.62 -25.78
CA GLU A 43 -23.76 -33.82 -24.80
C GLU A 43 -22.99 -33.73 -23.47
N ARG A 44 -22.47 -34.84 -22.96
CA ARG A 44 -21.64 -34.88 -21.75
C ARG A 44 -20.42 -34.01 -21.88
N LYS A 45 -19.67 -34.10 -22.97
CA LYS A 45 -18.49 -33.27 -23.25
C LYS A 45 -18.82 -31.78 -23.38
N MET A 46 -19.96 -31.45 -23.98
CA MET A 46 -20.45 -30.06 -24.05
C MET A 46 -20.77 -29.49 -22.68
N ASN A 47 -21.40 -30.29 -21.81
CA ASN A 47 -21.66 -29.86 -20.42
C ASN A 47 -20.36 -29.65 -19.63
N GLU A 48 -19.35 -30.48 -19.85
CA GLU A 48 -18.02 -30.28 -19.25
C GLU A 48 -17.35 -28.97 -19.72
N VAL A 49 -17.47 -28.64 -21.00
CA VAL A 49 -16.97 -27.38 -21.55
C VAL A 49 -17.74 -26.20 -20.94
N GLY A 50 -19.06 -26.30 -20.86
CA GLY A 50 -19.90 -25.30 -20.21
C GLY A 50 -19.44 -25.03 -18.78
N ALA A 51 -19.22 -26.06 -17.97
CA ALA A 51 -18.72 -25.91 -16.58
C ALA A 51 -17.34 -25.28 -16.51
N LEU A 52 -16.45 -25.49 -17.47
CA LEU A 52 -15.15 -24.80 -17.53
C LEU A 52 -15.30 -23.29 -17.86
N ILE A 53 -16.20 -22.96 -18.79
CA ILE A 53 -16.52 -21.57 -19.15
C ILE A 53 -17.10 -20.84 -17.93
N ASP A 54 -18.04 -21.45 -17.21
CA ASP A 54 -18.59 -20.90 -15.96
C ASP A 54 -17.50 -20.71 -14.88
N SER A 55 -16.53 -21.63 -14.81
CA SER A 55 -15.39 -21.52 -13.90
C SER A 55 -14.46 -20.35 -14.25
N ILE A 56 -14.25 -20.09 -15.55
CA ILE A 56 -13.50 -18.92 -16.03
C ILE A 56 -14.23 -17.64 -15.64
N ASP A 57 -15.54 -17.56 -15.85
CA ASP A 57 -16.37 -16.41 -15.51
C ASP A 57 -16.33 -16.10 -14.00
N ALA A 58 -16.57 -17.11 -13.19
CA ALA A 58 -16.52 -16.97 -11.74
C ALA A 58 -15.14 -16.52 -11.23
N SER A 59 -14.07 -17.04 -11.80
CA SER A 59 -12.70 -16.68 -11.44
C SER A 59 -12.38 -15.25 -11.89
N ARG A 60 -12.83 -14.83 -13.06
CA ARG A 60 -12.69 -13.48 -13.59
C ARG A 60 -13.44 -12.45 -12.73
N GLU A 61 -14.69 -12.72 -12.37
CA GLU A 61 -15.49 -11.86 -11.52
C GLU A 61 -14.86 -11.71 -10.12
N SER A 62 -14.37 -12.82 -9.56
CA SER A 62 -13.61 -12.80 -8.31
C SER A 62 -12.33 -11.95 -8.39
N LEU A 63 -11.68 -11.89 -9.56
CA LEU A 63 -10.52 -10.98 -9.76
C LEU A 63 -10.96 -9.52 -9.71
N LYS A 64 -12.03 -9.13 -10.40
CA LYS A 64 -12.55 -7.75 -10.41
C LYS A 64 -12.90 -7.26 -9.01
N VAL A 65 -13.64 -8.06 -8.24
CA VAL A 65 -14.04 -7.71 -6.86
C VAL A 65 -12.83 -7.53 -5.96
N LYS A 66 -11.86 -8.42 -6.02
CA LYS A 66 -10.68 -8.37 -5.14
C LYS A 66 -9.65 -7.30 -5.50
N MET A 67 -9.64 -6.80 -6.74
CA MET A 67 -8.86 -5.61 -7.09
C MET A 67 -9.28 -4.38 -6.27
N VAL A 68 -10.54 -4.33 -5.84
CA VAL A 68 -11.07 -3.26 -4.98
C VAL A 68 -10.73 -3.50 -3.50
N GLU A 69 -10.60 -4.75 -3.06
CA GLU A 69 -10.44 -5.12 -1.64
C GLU A 69 -9.00 -5.28 -1.14
N GLY A 70 -7.97 -5.02 -1.98
CA GLY A 70 -6.57 -4.98 -1.54
C GLY A 70 -5.90 -6.34 -1.37
N SER A 71 -6.28 -7.34 -2.18
CA SER A 71 -5.58 -8.64 -2.25
C SER A 71 -4.13 -8.48 -2.72
N SER A 72 -3.26 -9.39 -2.27
CA SER A 72 -1.84 -9.44 -2.68
C SER A 72 -1.69 -9.59 -4.19
N TYR A 73 -0.73 -8.87 -4.79
CA TYR A 73 -0.37 -9.02 -6.21
C TYR A 73 -0.05 -10.49 -6.58
N SER A 74 0.58 -11.24 -5.68
CA SER A 74 0.90 -12.65 -5.90
C SER A 74 -0.35 -13.52 -6.07
N ASP A 75 -1.44 -13.20 -5.35
CA ASP A 75 -2.71 -13.90 -5.45
C ASP A 75 -3.40 -13.64 -6.80
N TYR A 76 -3.28 -12.42 -7.32
CA TYR A 76 -3.75 -12.10 -8.67
C TYR A 76 -3.00 -12.89 -9.75
N VAL A 77 -1.68 -12.91 -9.68
CA VAL A 77 -0.85 -13.65 -10.63
C VAL A 77 -1.17 -15.13 -10.62
N LYS A 78 -1.36 -15.71 -9.42
CA LYS A 78 -1.75 -17.12 -9.29
C LYS A 78 -3.09 -17.39 -9.94
N ARG A 79 -4.11 -16.58 -9.64
CA ARG A 79 -5.46 -16.72 -10.21
C ARG A 79 -5.48 -16.54 -11.73
N LEU A 80 -4.76 -15.56 -12.24
CA LEU A 80 -4.61 -15.38 -13.69
C LEU A 80 -3.98 -16.60 -14.36
N LYS A 81 -3.00 -17.23 -13.71
CA LYS A 81 -2.40 -18.47 -14.19
C LYS A 81 -3.41 -19.62 -14.21
N ASP A 82 -4.23 -19.74 -13.17
CA ASP A 82 -5.28 -20.77 -13.09
C ASP A 82 -6.34 -20.53 -14.18
N ILE A 83 -6.77 -19.29 -14.40
CA ILE A 83 -7.70 -18.93 -15.47
C ILE A 83 -7.12 -19.29 -16.86
N ASN A 84 -5.87 -18.93 -17.12
CA ASN A 84 -5.22 -19.27 -18.39
C ASN A 84 -5.15 -20.79 -18.61
N LEU A 85 -4.95 -21.57 -17.56
CA LEU A 85 -4.99 -23.02 -17.64
C LEU A 85 -6.40 -23.52 -18.02
N TYR A 86 -7.44 -22.96 -17.39
CA TYR A 86 -8.84 -23.31 -17.76
C TYR A 86 -9.17 -22.92 -19.20
N VAL A 87 -8.71 -21.75 -19.66
CA VAL A 87 -8.89 -21.33 -21.08
C VAL A 87 -8.25 -22.35 -22.02
N GLN A 88 -6.98 -22.73 -21.80
CA GLN A 88 -6.29 -23.72 -22.62
C GLN A 88 -6.99 -25.08 -22.63
N GLN A 89 -7.47 -25.56 -21.48
CA GLN A 89 -8.21 -26.80 -21.35
C GLN A 89 -9.54 -26.72 -22.10
N THR A 90 -10.22 -25.59 -22.03
CA THR A 90 -11.50 -25.36 -22.72
C THR A 90 -11.31 -25.32 -24.23
N GLU A 91 -10.28 -24.64 -24.74
CA GLU A 91 -9.92 -24.61 -26.15
C GLU A 91 -9.65 -26.04 -26.69
N ALA A 92 -8.81 -26.79 -25.98
CA ALA A 92 -8.49 -28.17 -26.39
C ALA A 92 -9.74 -29.09 -26.45
N LYS A 93 -10.65 -28.94 -25.46
CA LYS A 93 -11.92 -29.70 -25.47
C LYS A 93 -12.86 -29.26 -26.58
N LEU A 94 -12.96 -27.95 -26.86
CA LEU A 94 -13.75 -27.43 -27.99
C LEU A 94 -13.21 -27.91 -29.33
N ASP A 95 -11.89 -27.93 -29.52
CA ASP A 95 -11.29 -28.46 -30.74
C ASP A 95 -11.57 -29.97 -30.95
N ALA A 96 -11.52 -30.73 -29.86
CA ALA A 96 -11.86 -32.16 -29.90
C ALA A 96 -13.34 -32.36 -30.25
N LEU A 97 -14.26 -31.62 -29.64
CA LEU A 97 -15.69 -31.66 -29.92
C LEU A 97 -16.02 -31.25 -31.36
N GLU A 98 -15.37 -30.20 -31.86
CA GLU A 98 -15.58 -29.74 -33.25
C GLU A 98 -15.19 -30.82 -34.27
N LYS A 99 -14.08 -31.52 -34.05
CA LYS A 99 -13.64 -32.64 -34.89
C LYS A 99 -14.63 -33.79 -34.85
N GLU A 100 -15.14 -34.13 -33.67
CA GLU A 100 -16.07 -35.23 -33.45
C GLU A 100 -17.46 -34.94 -34.04
N THR A 101 -17.93 -33.71 -33.96
CA THR A 101 -19.28 -33.31 -34.38
C THR A 101 -19.38 -32.80 -35.81
N LYS A 102 -18.25 -32.53 -36.48
CA LYS A 102 -18.17 -31.87 -37.79
C LYS A 102 -19.13 -32.46 -38.83
N ASN A 103 -19.37 -33.77 -38.75
CA ASN A 103 -20.23 -34.50 -39.71
C ASN A 103 -21.53 -35.06 -39.09
N THR A 104 -21.78 -34.85 -37.80
CA THR A 104 -22.78 -35.60 -37.04
C THR A 104 -24.01 -34.79 -36.64
N SER A 105 -23.88 -33.49 -36.32
CA SER A 105 -25.01 -32.69 -35.84
C SER A 105 -24.83 -31.18 -36.09
N LYS A 106 -25.80 -30.59 -36.83
CA LYS A 106 -25.85 -29.15 -37.06
C LYS A 106 -26.07 -28.36 -35.75
N THR A 107 -26.86 -28.89 -34.82
CA THR A 107 -27.18 -28.26 -33.53
C THR A 107 -25.98 -28.22 -32.61
N SER A 108 -25.25 -29.34 -32.49
CA SER A 108 -24.02 -29.39 -31.70
C SER A 108 -22.95 -28.42 -32.22
N ASN A 109 -22.78 -28.33 -33.54
CA ASN A 109 -21.86 -27.39 -34.17
C ASN A 109 -22.23 -25.92 -33.89
N ALA A 110 -23.53 -25.57 -33.84
CA ALA A 110 -23.97 -24.22 -33.47
C ALA A 110 -23.66 -23.90 -32.01
N SER A 111 -23.85 -24.85 -31.11
CA SER A 111 -23.51 -24.70 -29.70
C SER A 111 -22.01 -24.55 -29.47
N ILE A 112 -21.20 -25.37 -30.15
CA ILE A 112 -19.71 -25.26 -30.09
C ILE A 112 -19.24 -23.89 -30.57
N ARG A 113 -19.81 -23.35 -31.64
CA ARG A 113 -19.50 -22.00 -32.14
C ARG A 113 -19.83 -20.92 -31.11
N ARG A 114 -20.97 -21.02 -30.41
CA ARG A 114 -21.34 -20.09 -29.33
C ARG A 114 -20.35 -20.16 -28.19
N MET A 115 -20.04 -21.38 -27.70
CA MET A 115 -19.05 -21.56 -26.62
C MET A 115 -17.67 -21.03 -27.00
N ARG A 116 -17.24 -21.16 -28.26
CA ARG A 116 -15.98 -20.58 -28.76
C ARG A 116 -16.02 -19.06 -28.79
N ALA A 117 -17.11 -18.44 -29.20
CA ALA A 117 -17.28 -17.00 -29.18
C ALA A 117 -17.29 -16.44 -27.74
N ASP A 118 -17.95 -17.16 -26.82
CA ASP A 118 -17.94 -16.77 -25.40
C ASP A 118 -16.54 -16.89 -24.79
N LEU A 119 -15.82 -17.97 -25.08
CA LEU A 119 -14.44 -18.14 -24.62
C LEU A 119 -13.50 -17.06 -25.19
N GLU A 120 -13.64 -16.71 -26.47
CA GLU A 120 -12.86 -15.64 -27.08
C GLU A 120 -13.12 -14.29 -26.41
N LYS A 121 -14.38 -13.98 -26.11
CA LYS A 121 -14.76 -12.77 -25.37
C LYS A 121 -14.12 -12.76 -23.99
N GLN A 122 -14.24 -13.85 -23.22
CA GLN A 122 -13.65 -13.96 -21.88
C GLN A 122 -12.13 -13.84 -21.92
N THR A 123 -11.47 -14.43 -22.93
CA THR A 123 -10.02 -14.33 -23.12
C THR A 123 -9.58 -12.89 -23.35
N LYS A 124 -10.31 -12.10 -24.15
CA LYS A 124 -10.03 -10.67 -24.33
C LYS A 124 -10.15 -9.88 -23.03
N GLU A 125 -11.19 -10.14 -22.24
CA GLU A 125 -11.36 -9.47 -20.94
C GLU A 125 -10.28 -9.88 -19.93
N ILE A 126 -9.78 -11.12 -19.98
CA ILE A 126 -8.64 -11.55 -19.16
C ILE A 126 -7.37 -10.82 -19.55
N LEU A 127 -7.10 -10.64 -20.83
CA LEU A 127 -5.94 -9.88 -21.32
C LEU A 127 -6.00 -8.41 -20.86
N ASP A 128 -7.17 -7.78 -20.93
CA ASP A 128 -7.38 -6.43 -20.43
C ASP A 128 -7.12 -6.33 -18.91
N LEU A 129 -7.62 -7.30 -18.14
CA LEU A 129 -7.33 -7.36 -16.69
C LEU A 129 -5.84 -7.55 -16.38
N GLN A 130 -5.12 -8.32 -17.21
CA GLN A 130 -3.67 -8.50 -17.07
C GLN A 130 -2.93 -7.19 -17.32
N GLU A 131 -3.33 -6.43 -18.34
CA GLU A 131 -2.76 -5.12 -18.64
C GLU A 131 -3.02 -4.11 -17.51
N GLN A 132 -4.26 -4.02 -17.03
CA GLN A 132 -4.63 -3.17 -15.90
C GLN A 132 -3.83 -3.51 -14.64
N LEU A 133 -3.63 -4.80 -14.36
CA LEU A 133 -2.82 -5.26 -13.23
C LEU A 133 -1.34 -4.86 -13.39
N ALA A 134 -0.79 -4.95 -14.59
CA ALA A 134 0.60 -4.52 -14.85
C ALA A 134 0.77 -3.00 -14.66
N ILE A 135 -0.18 -2.20 -15.11
CA ILE A 135 -0.20 -0.75 -14.90
C ILE A 135 -0.27 -0.44 -13.40
N ALA A 136 -1.25 -1.00 -12.69
CA ALA A 136 -1.42 -0.78 -11.26
C ALA A 136 -0.18 -1.18 -10.44
N ARG A 137 0.50 -2.26 -10.83
CA ARG A 137 1.79 -2.65 -10.22
C ARG A 137 2.86 -1.59 -10.40
N ASN A 138 3.03 -1.10 -11.63
CA ASN A 138 4.06 -0.10 -11.92
C ASN A 138 3.78 1.22 -11.18
N GLU A 139 2.53 1.64 -11.11
CA GLU A 139 2.11 2.81 -10.32
C GLU A 139 2.40 2.61 -8.82
N ASN A 140 2.09 1.43 -8.28
CA ASN A 140 2.36 1.11 -6.88
C ASN A 140 3.87 1.16 -6.58
N LEU A 141 4.71 0.59 -7.44
CA LEU A 141 6.17 0.66 -7.30
C LEU A 141 6.68 2.10 -7.34
N ALA A 142 6.11 2.95 -8.22
CA ALA A 142 6.46 4.37 -8.28
C ALA A 142 6.04 5.13 -7.01
N VAL A 143 4.87 4.81 -6.45
CA VAL A 143 4.40 5.36 -5.17
C VAL A 143 5.32 4.95 -4.03
N TRP A 144 5.69 3.68 -3.92
CA TRP A 144 6.62 3.19 -2.90
C TRP A 144 7.99 3.86 -2.98
N ALA A 145 8.52 4.07 -4.19
CA ALA A 145 9.77 4.81 -4.39
C ALA A 145 9.66 6.25 -3.85
N LYS A 146 8.54 6.94 -4.13
CA LYS A 146 8.29 8.29 -3.60
C LYS A 146 8.11 8.31 -2.08
N VAL A 147 7.46 7.31 -1.50
CA VAL A 147 7.31 7.18 -0.03
C VAL A 147 8.69 7.04 0.60
N ASN A 148 9.52 6.10 0.14
CA ASN A 148 10.88 5.90 0.67
C ASN A 148 11.75 7.17 0.54
N GLN A 149 11.62 7.91 -0.56
CA GLN A 149 12.34 9.19 -0.72
C GLN A 149 11.87 10.24 0.31
N LYS A 150 10.56 10.32 0.55
CA LYS A 150 10.00 11.24 1.55
C LYS A 150 10.41 10.87 2.97
N ASP A 151 10.43 9.58 3.31
CA ASP A 151 10.87 9.10 4.62
C ASP A 151 12.34 9.44 4.87
N SER A 152 13.20 9.28 3.87
CA SER A 152 14.60 9.71 3.94
C SER A 152 14.73 11.23 4.17
N LEU A 153 13.91 12.02 3.46
CA LEU A 153 13.89 13.48 3.63
C LEU A 153 13.38 13.90 5.01
N LEU A 154 12.37 13.23 5.54
CA LEU A 154 11.87 13.46 6.89
C LEU A 154 12.96 13.17 7.93
N SER A 155 13.64 12.05 7.82
CA SER A 155 14.75 11.70 8.72
C SER A 155 15.87 12.74 8.69
N MET A 156 16.24 13.26 7.52
CA MET A 156 17.23 14.35 7.42
C MET A 156 16.73 15.65 8.08
N LYS A 157 15.45 15.99 7.89
CA LYS A 157 14.86 17.17 8.54
C LYS A 157 14.83 17.05 10.06
N ASP A 158 14.52 15.88 10.59
CA ASP A 158 14.54 15.62 12.04
C ASP A 158 15.96 15.79 12.62
N GLN A 159 16.98 15.36 11.88
CA GLN A 159 18.37 15.59 12.27
C GLN A 159 18.72 17.09 12.31
N VAL A 160 18.29 17.86 11.28
CA VAL A 160 18.52 19.32 11.24
C VAL A 160 17.77 20.02 12.37
N ILE A 161 16.54 19.61 12.67
CA ILE A 161 15.78 20.16 13.81
C ILE A 161 16.55 19.94 15.11
N LYS A 162 17.03 18.74 15.34
CA LYS A 162 17.81 18.42 16.56
C LYS A 162 19.08 19.27 16.68
N ILE A 163 19.82 19.44 15.59
CA ILE A 163 21.03 20.32 15.58
C ILE A 163 20.63 21.75 15.93
N ASN A 164 19.55 22.27 15.33
CA ASN A 164 19.08 23.62 15.63
C ASN A 164 18.65 23.80 17.11
N GLU A 165 18.00 22.80 17.70
CA GLU A 165 17.62 22.78 19.11
C GLU A 165 18.86 22.81 20.02
N ASP A 166 19.89 22.03 19.71
CA ASP A 166 21.16 22.02 20.42
C ASP A 166 21.88 23.38 20.30
N ASP A 167 21.88 24.00 19.12
CA ASP A 167 22.45 25.33 18.88
C ASP A 167 21.69 26.41 19.66
N ILE A 168 20.37 26.41 19.66
CA ILE A 168 19.52 27.32 20.44
C ILE A 168 19.87 27.22 21.93
N THR A 169 19.93 26.01 22.47
CA THR A 169 20.28 25.78 23.88
C THR A 169 21.66 26.31 24.21
N SER A 170 22.63 26.12 23.32
CA SER A 170 23.99 26.67 23.49
C SER A 170 24.02 28.21 23.48
N LEU A 171 23.30 28.83 22.54
CA LEU A 171 23.19 30.28 22.44
C LEU A 171 22.48 30.89 23.65
N GLU A 172 21.40 30.28 24.13
CA GLU A 172 20.70 30.72 25.36
C GLU A 172 21.63 30.74 26.58
N LYS A 173 22.48 29.71 26.69
CA LYS A 173 23.50 29.65 27.74
C LYS A 173 24.51 30.79 27.58
N VAL A 174 25.06 31.01 26.39
CA VAL A 174 26.01 32.10 26.12
C VAL A 174 25.40 33.46 26.42
N VAL A 175 24.15 33.70 26.03
CA VAL A 175 23.44 34.95 26.33
C VAL A 175 23.28 35.15 27.84
N THR A 176 22.90 34.08 28.55
CA THR A 176 22.72 34.12 30.00
C THR A 176 24.04 34.43 30.72
N ASP A 177 25.11 33.75 30.36
CA ASP A 177 26.45 33.93 30.93
C ASP A 177 26.97 35.35 30.63
N THR A 178 26.86 35.82 29.38
CA THR A 178 27.28 37.18 28.98
C THR A 178 26.49 38.26 29.72
N ASN A 179 25.19 38.07 29.92
CA ASN A 179 24.36 39.00 30.68
C ASN A 179 24.79 39.06 32.17
N ALA A 180 25.12 37.90 32.76
CA ALA A 180 25.61 37.83 34.12
C ALA A 180 26.98 38.52 34.26
N GLU A 181 27.92 38.30 33.34
CA GLU A 181 29.22 38.95 33.29
C GLU A 181 29.10 40.46 33.10
N ASN A 182 28.28 40.93 32.17
CA ASN A 182 28.02 42.36 31.95
C ASN A 182 27.44 43.02 33.19
N LYS A 183 26.48 42.37 33.84
CA LYS A 183 25.89 42.87 35.09
C LYS A 183 26.94 43.03 36.20
N LEU A 184 27.82 42.04 36.33
CA LEU A 184 28.91 42.09 37.31
C LEU A 184 29.97 43.16 36.95
N ALA A 185 30.27 43.33 35.66
CA ALA A 185 31.20 44.39 35.21
C ALA A 185 30.67 45.79 35.55
N VAL A 186 29.36 46.03 35.29
CA VAL A 186 28.70 47.30 35.67
C VAL A 186 28.69 47.49 37.19
N ALA A 187 28.43 46.43 37.95
CA ALA A 187 28.52 46.48 39.41
C ALA A 187 29.93 46.90 39.90
N ASN A 188 30.98 46.35 39.30
CA ASN A 188 32.38 46.72 39.64
C ASN A 188 32.70 48.16 39.26
N LEU A 189 32.16 48.64 38.11
CA LEU A 189 32.34 50.07 37.76
C LEU A 189 31.71 50.99 38.79
N TYR A 190 30.51 50.76 39.25
CA TYR A 190 29.86 51.50 40.31
C TYR A 190 30.66 51.43 41.63
N PHE A 191 31.18 50.25 41.94
CA PHE A 191 32.04 50.07 43.11
C PHE A 191 33.30 50.96 43.04
N GLN A 192 34.01 50.91 41.89
CA GLN A 192 35.22 51.74 41.70
C GLN A 192 34.91 53.23 41.72
N GLN A 193 33.80 53.68 41.13
CA GLN A 193 33.39 55.09 41.22
C GLN A 193 33.10 55.53 42.67
N ALA A 194 32.39 54.63 43.41
CA ALA A 194 32.14 54.89 44.82
C ALA A 194 33.45 55.01 45.67
N GLU A 195 34.43 54.13 45.42
CA GLU A 195 35.75 54.22 46.06
C GLU A 195 36.47 55.52 45.72
N ALA A 196 36.40 55.94 44.46
CA ALA A 196 36.99 57.22 44.04
C ALA A 196 36.35 58.41 44.75
N LEU A 197 35.02 58.43 44.89
CA LEU A 197 34.30 59.47 45.64
C LEU A 197 34.61 59.42 47.14
N GLU A 198 34.70 58.24 47.75
CA GLU A 198 35.06 58.07 49.13
C GLU A 198 36.47 58.60 49.37
N LEU A 199 37.43 58.34 48.48
CA LEU A 199 38.78 58.87 48.53
C LEU A 199 38.77 60.38 48.38
N ALA A 200 37.98 60.95 47.46
CA ALA A 200 37.83 62.39 47.28
C ALA A 200 37.27 63.06 48.57
N ALA A 201 36.28 62.46 49.18
CA ALA A 201 35.70 62.91 50.43
C ALA A 201 36.73 62.89 51.58
N LYS A 202 37.58 61.86 51.65
CA LYS A 202 38.69 61.81 52.67
C LYS A 202 39.69 62.94 52.51
N ARG A 203 39.99 63.34 51.29
CA ARG A 203 40.94 64.45 50.98
C ARG A 203 40.35 65.84 51.16
N THR A 204 39.02 65.94 51.32
CA THR A 204 38.35 67.25 51.56
C THR A 204 38.42 67.61 53.01
N HIS A 205 39.32 68.57 53.39
CA HIS A 205 39.54 68.96 54.79
C HIS A 205 38.75 70.21 55.20
N PHE A 206 38.48 71.13 54.28
CA PHE A 206 37.98 72.49 54.66
C PHE A 206 36.48 72.69 54.25
N ALA A 207 35.76 71.69 53.75
CA ALA A 207 34.38 71.82 53.35
C ALA A 207 33.53 70.64 53.87
N PRO A 208 33.14 70.65 55.15
CA PRO A 208 32.44 69.53 55.80
C PRO A 208 31.13 69.17 55.13
N ARG A 209 30.40 70.17 54.66
CA ARG A 209 29.13 69.94 53.93
C ARG A 209 29.34 69.18 52.60
N LYS A 210 30.32 69.65 51.82
CA LYS A 210 30.68 69.00 50.57
C LYS A 210 31.20 67.55 50.76
N LYS A 211 31.96 67.35 51.83
CA LYS A 211 32.44 66.03 52.25
C LYS A 211 31.29 65.06 52.55
N LYS A 212 30.25 65.54 53.24
CA LYS A 212 29.04 64.71 53.53
C LYS A 212 28.29 64.40 52.31
N GLU A 213 28.07 65.37 51.41
CA GLU A 213 27.39 65.15 50.10
C GLU A 213 28.13 64.10 49.25
N THR A 214 29.47 64.24 49.11
CA THR A 214 30.27 63.27 48.34
C THR A 214 30.22 61.84 48.92
N ARG A 215 30.16 61.73 50.27
CA ARG A 215 29.99 60.41 50.92
C ARG A 215 28.59 59.81 50.65
N GLN A 216 27.53 60.63 50.58
CA GLN A 216 26.21 60.20 50.26
C GLN A 216 26.13 59.66 48.80
N GLU A 217 26.78 60.39 47.87
CA GLU A 217 26.90 59.93 46.49
C GLU A 217 27.63 58.56 46.40
N ALA A 218 28.76 58.43 47.15
CA ALA A 218 29.48 57.14 47.19
C ALA A 218 28.62 56.02 47.78
N LEU A 219 27.82 56.31 48.82
CA LEU A 219 26.91 55.32 49.41
C LEU A 219 25.87 54.84 48.42
N GLU A 220 25.25 55.73 47.63
CA GLU A 220 24.27 55.33 46.59
C GLU A 220 24.90 54.46 45.49
N LEU A 221 26.11 54.76 45.05
CA LEU A 221 26.86 53.96 44.09
C LEU A 221 27.21 52.55 44.64
N TYR A 222 27.64 52.48 45.95
CA TYR A 222 27.81 51.15 46.55
C TYR A 222 26.52 50.36 46.65
N LYS A 223 25.38 51.01 46.98
CA LYS A 223 24.10 50.37 47.00
C LYS A 223 23.70 49.83 45.59
N LEU A 224 23.93 50.61 44.51
CA LEU A 224 23.76 50.18 43.14
C LEU A 224 24.66 48.99 42.78
N SER A 225 25.93 49.04 43.17
CA SER A 225 26.92 48.01 43.00
C SER A 225 26.42 46.67 43.64
N LEU A 226 25.96 46.75 44.88
CA LEU A 226 25.43 45.62 45.63
C LEU A 226 24.19 45.04 44.96
N SER A 227 23.26 45.88 44.51
CA SER A 227 22.04 45.46 43.84
C SER A 227 22.29 44.68 42.51
N LEU A 228 23.45 44.97 41.89
CA LEU A 228 23.93 44.30 40.70
C LEU A 228 24.79 43.06 41.00
N GLY A 229 25.00 42.72 42.28
CA GLY A 229 25.62 41.47 42.71
C GLY A 229 27.06 41.58 43.21
N ASN A 230 27.63 42.82 43.33
CA ASN A 230 28.96 43.00 43.97
C ASN A 230 28.83 42.99 45.50
N THR A 231 29.01 41.83 46.09
CA THR A 231 28.86 41.62 47.53
C THR A 231 29.93 42.38 48.37
N ALA A 232 31.07 42.77 47.78
CA ALA A 232 32.08 43.53 48.44
C ALA A 232 31.60 44.94 48.84
N ALA A 233 30.54 45.43 48.14
CA ALA A 233 29.95 46.73 48.43
C ALA A 233 29.25 46.78 49.82
N GLN A 234 28.78 45.67 50.36
CA GLN A 234 28.07 45.64 51.63
C GLN A 234 28.90 46.22 52.81
N ALA A 235 30.13 45.77 52.94
CA ALA A 235 31.02 46.23 53.98
C ALA A 235 31.32 47.75 53.89
N LYS A 236 31.37 48.30 52.66
CA LYS A 236 31.52 49.71 52.38
C LYS A 236 30.27 50.51 52.73
N ILE A 237 29.10 50.02 52.46
CA ILE A 237 27.81 50.59 52.81
C ILE A 237 27.72 50.73 54.34
N ASP A 238 27.93 49.62 55.06
CA ASP A 238 27.87 49.61 56.54
C ASP A 238 28.82 50.61 57.19
N ASN A 239 30.02 50.80 56.64
CA ASN A 239 31.00 51.75 57.11
C ASN A 239 30.58 53.19 56.82
N LEU A 240 30.11 53.49 55.60
CA LEU A 240 29.65 54.84 55.24
C LEU A 240 28.39 55.27 55.98
N GLU A 241 27.46 54.38 56.22
CA GLU A 241 26.24 54.65 56.99
C GLU A 241 26.58 55.02 58.41
N LYS A 242 27.54 54.34 59.08
CA LYS A 242 28.08 54.73 60.41
C LYS A 242 28.76 56.06 60.42
N GLN A 243 29.39 56.49 59.30
CA GLN A 243 30.09 57.80 59.21
C GLN A 243 29.12 58.94 58.89
N LEU A 244 27.91 58.66 58.38
CA LEU A 244 26.91 59.68 58.02
C LEU A 244 25.83 59.89 59.08
N SER A 245 25.64 58.86 59.97
CA SER A 245 24.80 58.98 61.17
C SER A 245 25.54 59.90 62.22
#